data_a50d80e4dc175ade9cc5c17542a666f8
#
_entry.id   a50d80e4dc175ade9cc5c17542a666f8
#
_cell.length_a   1.000
_cell.length_b   1.000
_cell.length_c   1.000
_cell.angle_alpha   90.00
_cell.angle_beta   90.00
_cell.angle_gamma   90.00
#
_symmetry.space_group_name_H-M   'P 1'
#
loop_
_entity.id
_entity.type
_entity.pdbx_description
1 polymer ?
#
loop_
_entity_poly.entity_id
_entity_poly.type
_entity_poly.pdbx_seq_one_letter_code
_entity_poly.pdbx_strand_id
1 'polypeptide(L)'
;MADRKPRTTETREMGERRKPWKRSSMLPTPEPRDGLSFRWIRTSTLGNADMTNVSGRFRDGYVPVKAVDYPELHIMSDIDSRFKDNIEVGGLLLCAIPTELRDDRIYGQLESAQNQAEAVDRNYMR
;
A
#
# COMPACT_ATOMS: atom_id res chain seq x y z
N MET A 1 33.08 42.80 -18.00
CA MET A 1 31.79 42.15 -17.71
C MET A 1 31.99 40.67 -17.54
N ALA A 2 31.73 40.19 -16.36
CA ALA A 2 31.93 38.80 -16.07
C ALA A 2 30.84 37.94 -16.75
N ASP A 3 31.28 37.02 -17.61
CA ASP A 3 30.42 35.98 -18.12
C ASP A 3 29.95 35.07 -16.94
N ARG A 4 28.81 35.40 -16.42
CA ARG A 4 28.20 34.51 -15.44
C ARG A 4 27.50 33.37 -16.17
N LYS A 5 28.14 32.23 -16.17
CA LYS A 5 27.46 30.99 -16.57
C LYS A 5 26.25 30.76 -15.65
N PRO A 6 25.08 30.42 -16.21
CA PRO A 6 23.91 30.14 -15.37
C PRO A 6 24.22 28.99 -14.42
N ARG A 7 24.02 29.23 -13.13
CA ARG A 7 24.26 28.22 -12.06
C ARG A 7 23.55 26.88 -12.32
N THR A 8 22.50 26.91 -13.10
CA THR A 8 21.70 25.72 -13.40
C THR A 8 22.38 24.74 -14.35
N THR A 9 23.32 25.20 -15.18
CA THR A 9 24.04 24.32 -16.11
C THR A 9 25.19 23.57 -15.42
N GLU A 10 25.87 24.20 -14.48
CA GLU A 10 26.98 23.57 -13.75
C GLU A 10 26.52 22.50 -12.79
N THR A 11 25.35 22.65 -12.17
CA THR A 11 24.79 21.67 -11.24
C THR A 11 24.24 20.43 -11.94
N ARG A 12 23.91 20.52 -13.21
CA ARG A 12 23.39 19.38 -14.00
C ARG A 12 24.47 18.48 -14.57
N GLU A 13 25.67 19.02 -14.77
CA GLU A 13 26.79 18.26 -15.33
C GLU A 13 27.57 17.48 -14.26
N MET A 14 27.46 17.86 -13.01
CA MET A 14 28.34 17.42 -11.93
C MET A 14 27.77 16.34 -11.03
N GLY A 15 26.75 15.59 -11.39
CA GLY A 15 26.37 14.53 -10.51
C GLY A 15 25.07 13.84 -10.77
N GLU A 16 24.93 12.73 -10.12
CA GLU A 16 23.68 12.01 -10.03
C GLU A 16 22.54 12.98 -9.73
N ARG A 17 21.55 12.98 -10.60
CA ARG A 17 20.38 13.82 -10.41
C ARG A 17 19.75 13.46 -9.06
N ARG A 18 19.81 14.37 -8.10
CA ARG A 18 19.03 14.23 -6.88
C ARG A 18 17.59 14.00 -7.27
N LYS A 19 16.96 12.99 -6.68
CA LYS A 19 15.53 12.78 -6.83
C LYS A 19 14.83 14.10 -6.48
N PRO A 20 13.94 14.64 -7.35
CA PRO A 20 13.23 15.86 -7.03
C PRO A 20 12.46 15.67 -5.72
N TRP A 21 12.48 16.69 -4.87
CA TRP A 21 11.72 16.65 -3.63
C TRP A 21 10.23 16.45 -3.92
N LYS A 22 9.64 15.46 -3.30
CA LYS A 22 8.20 15.23 -3.31
C LYS A 22 7.69 15.28 -1.88
N ARG A 23 6.51 15.86 -1.72
CA ARG A 23 5.84 15.83 -0.42
C ARG A 23 5.61 14.38 0.00
N SER A 24 5.96 14.05 1.23
CA SER A 24 5.71 12.71 1.75
C SER A 24 4.21 12.41 1.82
N SER A 25 3.84 11.19 1.48
CA SER A 25 2.47 10.71 1.64
C SER A 25 2.15 10.48 3.12
N MET A 26 0.90 10.69 3.51
CA MET A 26 0.44 10.34 4.87
C MET A 26 0.49 8.83 5.11
N LEU A 27 0.32 8.04 4.07
CA LEU A 27 0.37 6.58 4.12
C LEU A 27 1.43 6.08 3.13
N PRO A 28 2.72 6.22 3.47
CA PRO A 28 3.77 5.73 2.58
C PRO A 28 3.73 4.20 2.52
N THR A 29 3.91 3.68 1.32
CA THR A 29 4.07 2.24 1.11
C THR A 29 5.54 1.90 0.94
N PRO A 30 6.02 0.75 1.44
CA PRO A 30 7.37 0.30 1.19
C PRO A 30 7.63 0.13 -0.30
N GLU A 31 8.90 0.22 -0.69
CA GLU A 31 9.28 -0.15 -2.05
C GLU A 31 8.92 -1.61 -2.31
N PRO A 32 8.49 -1.95 -3.55
CA PRO A 32 8.14 -3.32 -3.87
C PRO A 32 9.30 -4.27 -3.55
N ARG A 33 9.02 -5.29 -2.76
CA ARG A 33 9.94 -6.40 -2.52
C ARG A 33 9.52 -7.59 -3.37
N ASP A 34 10.48 -8.38 -3.79
CA ASP A 34 10.22 -9.55 -4.64
C ASP A 34 9.21 -10.49 -3.98
N GLY A 35 8.09 -10.69 -4.68
CA GLY A 35 7.04 -11.60 -4.25
C GLY A 35 6.10 -11.07 -3.18
N LEU A 36 6.24 -9.81 -2.74
CA LEU A 36 5.36 -9.21 -1.73
C LEU A 36 4.62 -8.00 -2.26
N SER A 37 3.35 -7.90 -1.90
CA SER A 37 2.51 -6.74 -2.13
C SER A 37 2.02 -6.17 -0.81
N PHE A 38 1.86 -4.86 -0.73
CA PHE A 38 1.49 -4.16 0.50
C PHE A 38 0.11 -3.53 0.36
N ARG A 39 -0.61 -3.49 1.49
CA ARG A 39 -1.91 -2.84 1.56
C ARG A 39 -2.16 -2.31 2.97
N TRP A 40 -2.78 -1.15 3.05
CA TRP A 40 -3.29 -0.61 4.30
C TRP A 40 -4.69 -1.17 4.55
N ILE A 41 -4.85 -1.83 5.68
CA ILE A 41 -6.11 -2.49 6.08
C ILE A 41 -6.75 -1.71 7.21
N ARG A 42 -8.03 -1.41 7.08
CA ARG A 42 -8.77 -0.68 8.10
C ARG A 42 -8.95 -1.53 9.35
N THR A 43 -8.50 -1.01 10.49
CA THR A 43 -8.64 -1.63 11.80
C THR A 43 -9.71 -0.97 12.65
N SER A 44 -10.02 0.30 12.37
CA SER A 44 -11.06 1.04 13.07
C SER A 44 -11.72 2.08 12.18
N THR A 45 -12.98 2.40 12.48
CA THR A 45 -13.74 3.42 11.80
C THR A 45 -14.37 4.34 12.85
N LEU A 46 -14.09 5.66 12.75
CA LEU A 46 -14.65 6.66 13.68
C LEU A 46 -14.42 6.31 15.15
N GLY A 47 -13.22 5.80 15.47
CA GLY A 47 -12.85 5.40 16.81
C GLY A 47 -13.35 4.03 17.25
N ASN A 48 -14.15 3.35 16.44
CA ASN A 48 -14.68 2.03 16.72
C ASN A 48 -13.84 0.95 16.00
N ALA A 49 -13.39 -0.05 16.75
CA ALA A 49 -12.63 -1.16 16.21
C ALA A 49 -13.47 -1.99 15.23
N ASP A 50 -12.88 -2.32 14.07
CA ASP A 50 -13.49 -3.17 13.05
C ASP A 50 -12.70 -4.47 12.91
N MET A 51 -12.80 -5.34 13.90
CA MET A 51 -12.07 -6.61 13.92
C MET A 51 -12.58 -7.60 12.88
N THR A 52 -13.82 -7.48 12.46
CA THR A 52 -14.38 -8.32 11.39
C THR A 52 -13.64 -8.09 10.07
N ASN A 53 -13.36 -6.83 9.72
CA ASN A 53 -12.57 -6.51 8.54
C ASN A 53 -11.14 -7.03 8.63
N VAL A 54 -10.50 -6.85 9.79
CA VAL A 54 -9.13 -7.32 10.03
C VAL A 54 -9.06 -8.85 9.92
N SER A 55 -9.97 -9.55 10.56
CA SER A 55 -10.03 -11.02 10.51
C SER A 55 -10.25 -11.53 9.09
N GLY A 56 -11.14 -10.88 8.34
CA GLY A 56 -11.38 -11.22 6.93
C GLY A 56 -10.15 -11.05 6.07
N ARG A 57 -9.41 -9.97 6.26
CA ARG A 57 -8.17 -9.74 5.51
C ARG A 57 -7.08 -10.74 5.89
N PHE A 58 -6.95 -11.07 7.16
CA PHE A 58 -5.97 -12.08 7.60
C PHE A 58 -6.29 -13.47 7.03
N ARG A 59 -7.55 -13.82 6.91
CA ARG A 59 -7.98 -15.07 6.26
C ARG A 59 -7.66 -15.08 4.76
N ASP A 60 -7.64 -13.91 4.15
CA ASP A 60 -7.24 -13.76 2.73
C ASP A 60 -5.74 -13.96 2.50
N GLY A 61 -4.96 -14.00 3.57
CA GLY A 61 -3.52 -14.21 3.50
C GLY A 61 -2.67 -12.98 3.83
N TYR A 62 -3.28 -11.86 4.23
CA TYR A 62 -2.53 -10.68 4.65
C TYR A 62 -1.91 -10.89 6.03
N VAL A 63 -0.67 -10.47 6.18
CA VAL A 63 0.08 -10.54 7.44
C VAL A 63 0.58 -9.15 7.79
N PRO A 64 0.38 -8.68 9.04
CA PRO A 64 0.90 -7.38 9.45
C PRO A 64 2.43 -7.35 9.33
N VAL A 65 2.97 -6.26 8.78
CA VAL A 65 4.41 -6.08 8.67
C VAL A 65 4.99 -5.64 10.02
N LYS A 66 6.20 -6.09 10.31
CA LYS A 66 6.91 -5.63 11.51
C LYS A 66 7.55 -4.27 11.25
N ALA A 67 7.37 -3.34 12.16
CA ALA A 67 7.93 -2.00 12.04
C ALA A 67 9.46 -2.01 11.93
N VAL A 68 10.13 -2.95 12.60
CA VAL A 68 11.58 -3.10 12.57
C VAL A 68 12.13 -3.48 11.20
N ASP A 69 11.31 -4.11 10.36
CA ASP A 69 11.71 -4.51 9.01
C ASP A 69 11.63 -3.36 7.99
N TYR A 70 10.96 -2.27 8.36
CA TYR A 70 10.70 -1.13 7.47
C TYR A 70 11.05 0.21 8.14
N PRO A 71 12.29 0.37 8.63
CA PRO A 71 12.68 1.63 9.29
C PRO A 71 12.71 2.82 8.32
N GLU A 72 12.84 2.56 7.02
CA GLU A 72 12.89 3.58 5.98
C GLU A 72 11.59 4.38 5.85
N LEU A 73 10.49 3.88 6.34
CA LEU A 73 9.20 4.58 6.28
C LEU A 73 9.10 5.71 7.30
N HIS A 74 9.92 5.67 8.35
CA HIS A 74 9.92 6.67 9.42
C HIS A 74 8.53 6.95 9.99
N ILE A 75 7.72 5.91 10.15
CA ILE A 75 6.37 6.02 10.68
C ILE A 75 6.36 5.62 12.15
N MET A 76 5.72 6.46 12.96
CA MET A 76 5.41 6.12 14.34
C MET A 76 3.98 5.57 14.40
N SER A 77 3.84 4.34 14.90
CA SER A 77 2.53 3.75 15.11
C SER A 77 1.73 4.51 16.17
N ASP A 78 0.41 4.43 16.08
CA ASP A 78 -0.48 5.02 17.07
C ASP A 78 -0.19 4.46 18.48
N ILE A 79 -0.21 5.33 19.49
CA ILE A 79 0.06 4.95 20.88
C ILE A 79 -0.96 3.92 21.37
N ASP A 80 -2.20 4.05 20.94
CA ASP A 80 -3.31 3.17 21.32
C ASP A 80 -3.42 1.92 20.46
N SER A 81 -2.43 1.66 19.61
CA SER A 81 -2.45 0.52 18.68
C SER A 81 -2.43 -0.80 19.45
N ARG A 82 -3.30 -1.72 19.04
CA ARG A 82 -3.28 -3.11 19.50
C ARG A 82 -2.15 -3.92 18.86
N PHE A 83 -1.58 -3.39 17.77
CA PHE A 83 -0.50 -4.03 17.00
C PHE A 83 0.81 -3.30 17.27
N LYS A 84 1.36 -3.48 18.48
CA LYS A 84 2.52 -2.71 18.96
C LYS A 84 3.80 -2.90 18.15
N ASP A 85 4.00 -4.11 17.60
CA ASP A 85 5.17 -4.44 16.80
C ASP A 85 4.99 -4.12 15.31
N ASN A 86 3.81 -3.68 14.93
CA ASN A 86 3.42 -3.42 13.56
C ASN A 86 3.23 -1.92 13.33
N ILE A 87 2.87 -1.56 12.10
CA ILE A 87 2.66 -0.15 11.72
C ILE A 87 1.16 0.10 11.59
N GLU A 88 0.58 0.80 12.57
CA GLU A 88 -0.82 1.22 12.57
C GLU A 88 -0.90 2.74 12.70
N VAL A 89 -1.56 3.39 11.75
CA VAL A 89 -1.70 4.85 11.71
C VAL A 89 -3.14 5.21 11.33
N GLY A 90 -3.79 5.98 12.21
CA GLY A 90 -5.13 6.51 11.92
C GLY A 90 -6.19 5.46 11.64
N GLY A 91 -6.10 4.29 12.27
CA GLY A 91 -7.02 3.19 12.05
C GLY A 91 -6.71 2.33 10.82
N LEU A 92 -5.50 2.45 10.27
CA LEU A 92 -5.02 1.64 9.15
C LEU A 92 -3.78 0.87 9.55
N LEU A 93 -3.76 -0.41 9.26
CA LEU A 93 -2.63 -1.32 9.53
C LEU A 93 -1.95 -1.71 8.23
N LEU A 94 -0.64 -1.54 8.16
CA LEU A 94 0.14 -1.95 7.00
C LEU A 94 0.35 -3.47 7.01
N CYS A 95 -0.12 -4.14 5.97
CA CYS A 95 -0.02 -5.58 5.81
C CYS A 95 0.63 -5.95 4.48
N ALA A 96 1.20 -7.13 4.44
CA ALA A 96 1.80 -7.71 3.24
C ALA A 96 1.12 -9.02 2.87
N ILE A 97 1.10 -9.31 1.59
CA ILE A 97 0.59 -10.57 1.05
C ILE A 97 1.52 -11.02 -0.08
N PRO A 98 1.79 -12.33 -0.24
CA PRO A 98 2.47 -12.80 -1.43
C PRO A 98 1.75 -12.35 -2.70
N THR A 99 2.48 -11.81 -3.65
CA THR A 99 1.90 -11.27 -4.90
C THR A 99 1.08 -12.31 -5.64
N GLU A 100 1.49 -13.57 -5.61
CA GLU A 100 0.77 -14.67 -6.23
C GLU A 100 -0.63 -14.84 -5.66
N LEU A 101 -0.77 -14.79 -4.33
CA LEU A 101 -2.08 -14.89 -3.68
C LEU A 101 -2.97 -13.70 -4.01
N ARG A 102 -2.40 -12.51 -4.07
CA ARG A 102 -3.14 -11.31 -4.48
C ARG A 102 -3.68 -11.44 -5.90
N ASP A 103 -2.83 -11.89 -6.82
CA ASP A 103 -3.19 -12.02 -8.22
C ASP A 103 -4.25 -13.11 -8.43
N ASP A 104 -4.12 -14.23 -7.76
CA ASP A 104 -5.11 -15.30 -7.78
C ASP A 104 -6.48 -14.82 -7.29
N ARG A 105 -6.49 -14.04 -6.25
CA ARG A 105 -7.71 -13.46 -5.71
C ARG A 105 -8.37 -12.48 -6.67
N ILE A 106 -7.58 -11.59 -7.26
CA ILE A 106 -8.06 -10.63 -8.26
C ILE A 106 -8.65 -11.38 -9.45
N TYR A 107 -7.95 -12.40 -9.91
CA TYR A 107 -8.41 -13.24 -11.02
C TYR A 107 -9.75 -13.93 -10.69
N GLY A 108 -9.86 -14.52 -9.50
CA GLY A 108 -11.10 -15.14 -9.05
C GLY A 108 -12.27 -14.18 -8.95
N GLN A 109 -12.03 -12.95 -8.49
CA GLN A 109 -13.06 -11.91 -8.44
C GLN A 109 -13.51 -11.47 -9.83
N LEU A 110 -12.58 -11.33 -10.77
CA LEU A 110 -12.90 -10.98 -12.15
C LEU A 110 -13.71 -12.08 -12.83
N GLU A 111 -13.32 -13.33 -12.65
CA GLU A 111 -14.06 -14.49 -13.19
C GLU A 111 -15.48 -14.56 -12.64
N SER A 112 -15.64 -14.37 -11.34
CA SER A 112 -16.95 -14.33 -10.68
C SER A 112 -17.81 -13.20 -11.23
N ALA A 113 -17.25 -12.00 -11.42
CA ALA A 113 -17.97 -10.88 -12.01
C ALA A 113 -18.40 -11.14 -13.44
N GLN A 114 -17.55 -11.76 -14.26
CA GLN A 114 -17.90 -12.16 -15.63
C GLN A 114 -19.03 -13.17 -15.65
N ASN A 115 -18.98 -14.19 -14.80
CA ASN A 115 -20.02 -15.19 -14.69
C ASN A 115 -21.38 -14.57 -14.30
N GLN A 116 -21.36 -13.60 -13.38
CA GLN A 116 -22.58 -12.89 -13.01
C GLN A 116 -23.13 -12.05 -14.17
N ALA A 117 -22.27 -11.35 -14.90
CA ALA A 117 -22.68 -10.56 -16.07
C ALA A 117 -23.29 -11.45 -17.16
N GLU A 118 -22.68 -12.60 -17.45
CA GLU A 118 -23.21 -13.56 -18.41
C GLU A 118 -24.57 -14.12 -17.98
N ALA A 119 -24.74 -14.43 -16.71
CA ALA A 119 -26.01 -14.91 -16.18
C ALA A 119 -27.13 -13.87 -16.33
N VAL A 120 -26.83 -12.59 -16.10
CA VAL A 120 -27.79 -11.49 -16.31
C VAL A 120 -28.15 -11.36 -17.79
N ASP A 121 -27.16 -11.41 -18.69
CA ASP A 121 -27.40 -11.35 -20.13
C ASP A 121 -28.27 -12.51 -20.63
N ARG A 122 -28.02 -13.70 -20.14
CA ARG A 122 -28.85 -14.88 -20.47
C ARG A 122 -30.31 -14.69 -20.04
N ASN A 123 -30.54 -14.11 -18.87
CA ASN A 123 -31.87 -13.83 -18.37
C ASN A 123 -32.60 -12.78 -19.23
N TYR A 124 -31.87 -11.81 -19.76
CA TYR A 124 -32.42 -10.79 -20.65
C TYR A 124 -32.76 -11.31 -22.05
N MET A 125 -32.04 -12.32 -22.50
CA MET A 125 -32.19 -12.88 -23.86
C MET A 125 -33.29 -13.97 -23.98
N ARG A 126 -33.95 -14.28 -22.91
CA ARG A 126 -35.08 -15.26 -22.94
C ARG A 126 -36.38 -14.61 -23.36
#